data_37b548ba5e31ce61c38b1c17f7b8f86e
#
_entry.id   37b548ba5e31ce61c38b1c17f7b8f86e
#
_cell.length_a   1.000
_cell.length_b   1.000
_cell.length_c   1.000
_cell.angle_alpha   90.00
_cell.angle_beta   90.00
_cell.angle_gamma   90.00
#
_symmetry.space_group_name_H-M   'P 1'
#
loop_
_entity.id
_entity.type
_entity.pdbx_description
1 polymer ?
#
loop_
_entity_poly.entity_id
_entity_poly.type
_entity_poly.pdbx_seq_one_letter_code
_entity_poly.pdbx_strand_id
1 'polypeptide(L)'
;NPGPMTGPGTNTYLVGVQQVAVVDPGPAIPEHIEAIVAAAGDNITHIVCTHTHPDHSPAAAILAKRLNVPMVGAITSDDQHQDLTFQPDQHLTHDDVVAGDDWHLRAIHTPGHVDNHYCFLLEEEGMVFAGDHIMNGSTVVIIPPGGDMKAYIESLRRLLDYDVKAIAPGHGDVMPDCRA
;
A
#
# COMPACT_ATOMS: atom_id res chain seq x y z
N ASN A 1 -14.01 -6.84 1.20
CA ASN A 1 -14.76 -5.56 1.24
C ASN A 1 -15.26 -5.09 -0.16
N PRO A 2 -15.95 -5.94 -0.93
CA PRO A 2 -16.50 -5.54 -2.23
C PRO A 2 -17.47 -4.36 -2.10
N GLY A 3 -17.37 -3.39 -3.01
CA GLY A 3 -18.19 -2.18 -2.96
C GLY A 3 -18.09 -1.31 -4.20
N PRO A 4 -18.91 -0.24 -4.30
CA PRO A 4 -18.87 0.67 -5.44
C PRO A 4 -17.53 1.36 -5.66
N MET A 5 -16.76 1.57 -4.59
CA MET A 5 -15.43 2.24 -4.63
C MET A 5 -14.28 1.23 -4.71
N THR A 6 -14.48 0.01 -4.22
CA THR A 6 -13.44 -1.00 -4.08
C THR A 6 -13.56 -2.14 -5.10
N GLY A 7 -14.63 -2.14 -5.93
CA GLY A 7 -14.89 -3.21 -6.89
C GLY A 7 -14.99 -4.58 -6.21
N PRO A 8 -14.14 -5.56 -6.56
CA PRO A 8 -14.11 -6.88 -5.91
C PRO A 8 -13.54 -6.83 -4.48
N GLY A 9 -12.90 -5.76 -4.10
CA GLY A 9 -12.26 -5.53 -2.81
C GLY A 9 -10.89 -4.89 -2.94
N THR A 10 -10.26 -4.61 -1.79
CA THR A 10 -8.88 -4.13 -1.72
C THR A 10 -7.93 -5.32 -1.72
N ASN A 11 -6.88 -5.24 -2.51
CA ASN A 11 -5.82 -6.25 -2.55
C ASN A 11 -4.87 -6.08 -1.37
N THR A 12 -4.59 -7.17 -0.68
CA THR A 12 -3.49 -7.28 0.28
C THR A 12 -2.39 -8.12 -0.34
N TYR A 13 -1.14 -7.65 -0.26
CA TYR A 13 0.00 -8.38 -0.81
C TYR A 13 0.93 -8.87 0.30
N LEU A 14 1.49 -10.06 0.10
CA LEU A 14 2.53 -10.65 0.95
C LEU A 14 3.83 -10.69 0.16
N VAL A 15 4.86 -10.04 0.66
CA VAL A 15 6.16 -9.88 -0.02
C VAL A 15 7.24 -10.57 0.80
N GLY A 16 7.96 -11.49 0.19
CA GLY A 16 8.99 -12.29 0.85
C GLY A 16 8.52 -13.69 1.28
N VAL A 17 9.43 -14.48 1.84
CA VAL A 17 9.19 -15.87 2.27
C VAL A 17 9.54 -16.10 3.73
N GLN A 18 10.78 -15.80 4.14
CA GLN A 18 11.25 -15.99 5.52
C GLN A 18 10.95 -14.77 6.40
N GLN A 19 11.09 -13.60 5.81
CA GLN A 19 10.65 -12.33 6.37
C GLN A 19 9.61 -11.75 5.41
N VAL A 20 8.39 -11.55 5.90
CA VAL A 20 7.26 -11.15 5.05
C VAL A 20 6.80 -9.75 5.41
N ALA A 21 6.71 -8.87 4.42
CA ALA A 21 5.96 -7.63 4.52
C ALA A 21 4.51 -7.87 4.08
N VAL A 22 3.56 -7.40 4.88
CA VAL A 22 2.15 -7.29 4.50
C VAL A 22 1.90 -5.88 3.97
N VAL A 23 1.56 -5.76 2.69
CA VAL A 23 1.24 -4.47 2.07
C VAL A 23 -0.28 -4.32 2.00
N ASP A 24 -0.79 -3.21 2.52
CA ASP A 24 -2.21 -2.86 2.61
C ASP A 24 -3.06 -4.00 3.21
N PRO A 25 -3.02 -4.21 4.53
CA PRO A 25 -3.75 -5.32 5.18
C PRO A 25 -5.27 -5.18 5.12
N GLY A 26 -5.79 -4.07 4.60
CA GLY A 26 -7.20 -3.85 4.35
C GLY A 26 -8.02 -3.45 5.59
N PRO A 27 -9.35 -3.52 5.47
CA PRO A 27 -10.25 -3.21 6.58
C PRO A 27 -10.15 -4.24 7.70
N ALA A 28 -10.54 -3.84 8.91
CA ALA A 28 -10.49 -4.68 10.12
C ALA A 28 -11.56 -5.79 10.11
N ILE A 29 -11.52 -6.66 9.10
CA ILE A 29 -12.41 -7.82 8.94
C ILE A 29 -11.72 -9.04 9.56
N PRO A 30 -12.30 -9.66 10.62
CA PRO A 30 -11.65 -10.76 11.32
C PRO A 30 -11.22 -11.92 10.43
N GLU A 31 -12.07 -12.34 9.50
CA GLU A 31 -11.81 -13.44 8.58
C GLU A 31 -10.64 -13.15 7.64
N HIS A 32 -10.49 -11.89 7.22
CA HIS A 32 -9.36 -11.46 6.38
C HIS A 32 -8.05 -11.41 7.18
N ILE A 33 -8.10 -10.90 8.41
CA ILE A 33 -6.94 -10.88 9.32
C ILE A 33 -6.47 -12.32 9.59
N GLU A 34 -7.38 -13.25 9.87
CA GLU A 34 -7.03 -14.67 10.06
C GLU A 34 -6.45 -15.29 8.78
N ALA A 35 -6.93 -14.91 7.60
CA ALA A 35 -6.38 -15.38 6.33
C ALA A 35 -4.93 -14.89 6.11
N ILE A 36 -4.64 -13.62 6.43
CA ILE A 36 -3.27 -13.08 6.36
C ILE A 36 -2.34 -13.85 7.30
N VAL A 37 -2.76 -14.05 8.56
CA VAL A 37 -1.97 -14.78 9.56
C VAL A 37 -1.80 -16.25 9.14
N ALA A 38 -2.83 -16.89 8.59
CA ALA A 38 -2.73 -18.27 8.11
C ALA A 38 -1.77 -18.42 6.92
N ALA A 39 -1.63 -17.37 6.09
CA ALA A 39 -0.77 -17.41 4.91
C ALA A 39 0.73 -17.23 5.24
N ALA A 40 1.08 -16.36 6.19
CA ALA A 40 2.48 -16.01 6.48
C ALA A 40 2.87 -16.15 7.96
N GLY A 41 1.91 -16.04 8.89
CA GLY A 41 2.09 -16.31 10.32
C GLY A 41 3.28 -15.59 10.95
N ASP A 42 4.12 -16.39 11.61
CA ASP A 42 5.31 -15.89 12.34
C ASP A 42 6.41 -15.32 11.41
N ASN A 43 6.29 -15.51 10.10
CA ASN A 43 7.20 -14.92 9.12
C ASN A 43 6.88 -13.45 8.85
N ILE A 44 5.72 -12.93 9.24
CA ILE A 44 5.39 -11.51 9.09
C ILE A 44 6.32 -10.69 9.99
N THR A 45 7.06 -9.77 9.37
CA THR A 45 8.03 -8.90 10.04
C THR A 45 7.70 -7.42 9.92
N HIS A 46 6.89 -7.03 8.93
CA HIS A 46 6.50 -5.64 8.69
C HIS A 46 5.06 -5.55 8.21
N ILE A 47 4.35 -4.52 8.65
CA ILE A 47 3.07 -4.11 8.08
C ILE A 47 3.29 -2.77 7.38
N VAL A 48 3.03 -2.71 6.09
CA VAL A 48 3.30 -1.55 5.24
C VAL A 48 1.99 -1.05 4.65
N CYS A 49 1.70 0.24 4.74
CA CYS A 49 0.50 0.81 4.14
C CYS A 49 0.85 1.87 3.09
N THR A 50 0.21 1.79 1.93
CA THR A 50 0.36 2.77 0.86
C THR A 50 -0.22 4.11 1.27
N HIS A 51 -1.36 4.10 1.94
CA HIS A 51 -2.06 5.26 2.50
C HIS A 51 -3.07 4.82 3.57
N THR A 52 -3.76 5.76 4.18
CA THR A 52 -4.59 5.51 5.37
C THR A 52 -6.09 5.56 5.13
N HIS A 53 -6.58 5.25 3.93
CA HIS A 53 -8.01 5.06 3.73
C HIS A 53 -8.56 3.82 4.47
N PRO A 54 -9.85 3.82 4.86
CA PRO A 54 -10.44 2.77 5.69
C PRO A 54 -10.48 1.38 5.05
N ASP A 55 -10.23 1.26 3.79
CA ASP A 55 -10.16 -0.02 3.09
C ASP A 55 -8.72 -0.54 2.91
N HIS A 56 -7.68 0.23 3.31
CA HIS A 56 -6.27 -0.16 3.20
C HIS A 56 -5.60 -0.45 4.55
N SER A 57 -5.83 0.38 5.57
CA SER A 57 -4.99 0.38 6.78
C SER A 57 -5.58 -0.16 8.08
N PRO A 58 -6.90 -0.26 8.32
CA PRO A 58 -7.43 -0.55 9.66
C PRO A 58 -7.00 -1.88 10.27
N ALA A 59 -6.71 -2.90 9.46
CA ALA A 59 -6.19 -4.16 9.96
C ALA A 59 -4.71 -4.06 10.42
N ALA A 60 -3.98 -3.00 10.03
CA ALA A 60 -2.56 -2.85 10.35
C ALA A 60 -2.29 -2.81 11.85
N ALA A 61 -3.00 -1.96 12.59
CA ALA A 61 -2.83 -1.83 14.04
C ALA A 61 -3.16 -3.14 14.79
N ILE A 62 -4.14 -3.90 14.30
CA ILE A 62 -4.53 -5.20 14.89
C ILE A 62 -3.44 -6.24 14.66
N LEU A 63 -2.95 -6.35 13.42
CA LEU A 63 -1.87 -7.28 13.04
C LEU A 63 -0.56 -6.93 13.73
N ALA A 64 -0.15 -5.66 13.69
CA ALA A 64 1.07 -5.19 14.34
C ALA A 64 1.10 -5.52 15.83
N LYS A 65 0.00 -5.24 16.54
CA LYS A 65 -0.15 -5.58 17.95
C LYS A 65 -0.13 -7.09 18.21
N ARG A 66 -0.83 -7.86 17.37
CA ARG A 66 -0.94 -9.33 17.51
C ARG A 66 0.40 -10.03 17.31
N LEU A 67 1.17 -9.58 16.31
CA LEU A 67 2.41 -10.20 15.88
C LEU A 67 3.66 -9.54 16.49
N ASN A 68 3.48 -8.41 17.15
CA ASN A 68 4.56 -7.57 17.70
C ASN A 68 5.58 -7.15 16.63
N VAL A 69 5.07 -6.62 15.52
CA VAL A 69 5.86 -6.16 14.37
C VAL A 69 5.58 -4.68 14.07
N PRO A 70 6.53 -3.93 13.48
CA PRO A 70 6.36 -2.52 13.19
C PRO A 70 5.35 -2.26 12.07
N MET A 71 4.67 -1.12 12.17
CA MET A 71 3.91 -0.49 11.10
C MET A 71 4.77 0.56 10.40
N VAL A 72 4.73 0.55 9.07
CA VAL A 72 5.50 1.45 8.21
C VAL A 72 4.55 2.17 7.25
N GLY A 73 4.66 3.49 7.17
CA GLY A 73 3.82 4.30 6.30
C GLY A 73 3.89 5.78 6.64
N ALA A 74 2.89 6.53 6.19
CA ALA A 74 2.76 7.96 6.46
C ALA A 74 1.35 8.29 6.95
N ILE A 75 1.25 9.31 7.79
CA ILE A 75 -0.02 9.90 8.22
C ILE A 75 -0.32 11.16 7.42
N THR A 76 -1.58 11.55 7.37
CA THR A 76 -2.02 12.81 6.77
C THR A 76 -2.56 13.77 7.83
N SER A 77 -2.59 15.05 7.49
CA SER A 77 -3.28 16.08 8.28
C SER A 77 -4.80 16.14 7.98
N ASP A 78 -5.25 15.56 6.87
CA ASP A 78 -6.69 15.42 6.55
C ASP A 78 -7.26 14.21 7.26
N ASP A 79 -8.11 14.43 8.28
CA ASP A 79 -8.68 13.40 9.15
C ASP A 79 -10.09 12.94 8.74
N GLN A 80 -10.72 13.56 7.71
CA GLN A 80 -12.14 13.36 7.42
C GLN A 80 -12.46 11.96 6.86
N HIS A 81 -11.50 11.34 6.18
CA HIS A 81 -11.69 10.03 5.53
C HIS A 81 -10.54 9.05 5.81
N GLN A 82 -9.74 9.32 6.84
CA GLN A 82 -8.55 8.57 7.14
C GLN A 82 -8.75 7.64 8.34
N ASP A 83 -8.02 6.53 8.34
CA ASP A 83 -7.93 5.65 9.49
C ASP A 83 -7.00 6.25 10.55
N LEU A 84 -7.58 6.76 11.61
CA LEU A 84 -6.84 7.35 12.74
C LEU A 84 -6.20 6.30 13.66
N THR A 85 -6.48 5.00 13.46
CA THR A 85 -5.85 3.92 14.23
C THR A 85 -4.46 3.58 13.73
N PHE A 86 -4.14 3.95 12.47
CA PHE A 86 -2.81 3.75 11.89
C PHE A 86 -1.82 4.78 12.46
N GLN A 87 -0.93 4.30 13.30
CA GLN A 87 0.15 5.10 13.90
C GLN A 87 1.47 4.39 13.58
N PRO A 88 2.17 4.77 12.50
CA PRO A 88 3.37 4.05 12.08
C PRO A 88 4.51 4.21 13.08
N ASP A 89 5.22 3.10 13.33
CA ASP A 89 6.46 3.10 14.11
C ASP A 89 7.61 3.70 13.30
N GLN A 90 7.54 3.56 11.97
CA GLN A 90 8.47 4.15 11.03
C GLN A 90 7.72 5.02 10.03
N HIS A 91 7.98 6.34 10.11
CA HIS A 91 7.50 7.31 9.12
C HIS A 91 8.38 7.27 7.88
N LEU A 92 7.73 7.23 6.71
CA LEU A 92 8.42 7.19 5.43
C LEU A 92 8.73 8.59 4.91
N THR A 93 9.89 8.68 4.26
CA THR A 93 10.23 9.74 3.30
C THR A 93 10.43 9.14 1.91
N HIS A 94 10.44 10.01 0.89
CA HIS A 94 10.66 9.57 -0.48
C HIS A 94 12.03 8.89 -0.62
N ASP A 95 12.08 7.74 -1.30
CA ASP A 95 13.23 6.86 -1.50
C ASP A 95 13.71 6.08 -0.25
N ASP A 96 13.03 6.14 0.87
CA ASP A 96 13.29 5.21 1.96
C ASP A 96 13.09 3.76 1.50
N VAL A 97 13.87 2.84 2.08
CA VAL A 97 13.78 1.41 1.77
C VAL A 97 13.42 0.64 3.02
N VAL A 98 12.34 -0.13 2.94
CA VAL A 98 11.99 -1.16 3.91
C VAL A 98 12.48 -2.48 3.36
N ALA A 99 13.21 -3.27 4.16
CA ALA A 99 13.87 -4.46 3.67
C ALA A 99 13.65 -5.68 4.57
N GLY A 100 13.54 -6.83 3.95
CA GLY A 100 13.72 -8.14 4.56
C GLY A 100 15.01 -8.78 4.06
N ASP A 101 15.15 -10.10 4.28
CA ASP A 101 16.37 -10.82 3.91
C ASP A 101 16.54 -10.96 2.37
N ASP A 102 15.42 -11.00 1.63
CA ASP A 102 15.37 -11.32 0.20
C ASP A 102 14.50 -10.34 -0.61
N TRP A 103 14.10 -9.22 -0.03
CA TRP A 103 13.31 -8.19 -0.70
C TRP A 103 13.63 -6.77 -0.20
N HIS A 104 13.48 -5.79 -1.09
CA HIS A 104 13.60 -4.37 -0.80
C HIS A 104 12.40 -3.64 -1.38
N LEU A 105 11.62 -2.97 -0.54
CA LEU A 105 10.50 -2.10 -0.90
C LEU A 105 10.95 -0.65 -0.82
N ARG A 106 11.19 -0.04 -1.97
CA ARG A 106 11.48 1.41 -2.05
C ARG A 106 10.20 2.21 -2.01
N ALA A 107 10.11 3.11 -1.05
CA ALA A 107 8.97 3.99 -0.85
C ALA A 107 9.03 5.19 -1.79
N ILE A 108 8.12 5.27 -2.75
CA ILE A 108 8.02 6.38 -3.70
C ILE A 108 6.83 7.24 -3.29
N HIS A 109 7.08 8.45 -2.80
CA HIS A 109 5.99 9.37 -2.43
C HIS A 109 5.20 9.78 -3.66
N THR A 110 3.92 9.43 -3.71
CA THR A 110 3.01 9.62 -4.85
C THR A 110 1.72 10.30 -4.44
N PRO A 111 1.78 11.56 -3.94
CA PRO A 111 0.59 12.30 -3.57
C PRO A 111 -0.31 12.55 -4.78
N GLY A 112 -1.61 12.71 -4.52
CA GLY A 112 -2.57 13.05 -5.55
C GLY A 112 -3.94 12.45 -5.30
N HIS A 113 -4.07 11.16 -5.06
CA HIS A 113 -5.27 10.54 -4.51
C HIS A 113 -5.48 11.05 -3.07
N VAL A 114 -4.44 10.95 -2.25
CA VAL A 114 -4.29 11.62 -0.94
C VAL A 114 -2.84 12.07 -0.77
N ASP A 115 -2.58 12.96 0.19
CA ASP A 115 -1.26 13.57 0.41
C ASP A 115 -0.22 12.62 1.00
N ASN A 116 -0.65 11.63 1.79
CA ASN A 116 0.20 10.63 2.44
C ASN A 116 0.42 9.35 1.62
N HIS A 117 0.07 9.36 0.33
CA HIS A 117 0.18 8.17 -0.51
C HIS A 117 1.62 7.85 -0.90
N TYR A 118 1.98 6.56 -0.79
CA TYR A 118 3.23 5.99 -1.29
C TYR A 118 2.95 4.79 -2.19
N CYS A 119 3.62 4.72 -3.33
CA CYS A 119 3.83 3.46 -4.04
C CYS A 119 5.07 2.77 -3.49
N PHE A 120 5.10 1.44 -3.53
CA PHE A 120 6.28 0.66 -3.10
C PHE A 120 6.82 -0.15 -4.28
N LEU A 121 8.06 0.12 -4.66
CA LEU A 121 8.77 -0.65 -5.70
C LEU A 121 9.51 -1.82 -5.04
N LEU A 122 9.12 -3.04 -5.39
CA LEU A 122 9.91 -4.24 -5.11
C LEU A 122 11.08 -4.28 -6.10
N GLU A 123 12.28 -3.95 -5.63
CA GLU A 123 13.44 -3.70 -6.48
C GLU A 123 13.88 -4.94 -7.26
N GLU A 124 13.78 -6.13 -6.65
CA GLU A 124 14.21 -7.41 -7.24
C GLU A 124 13.39 -7.78 -8.48
N GLU A 125 12.11 -7.43 -8.50
CA GLU A 125 11.19 -7.81 -9.56
C GLU A 125 10.81 -6.64 -10.48
N GLY A 126 11.03 -5.41 -10.04
CA GLY A 126 10.54 -4.20 -10.71
C GLY A 126 9.02 -4.10 -10.63
N MET A 127 8.40 -4.66 -9.59
CA MET A 127 6.96 -4.61 -9.36
C MET A 127 6.61 -3.43 -8.45
N VAL A 128 5.65 -2.62 -8.84
CA VAL A 128 5.14 -1.52 -8.02
C VAL A 128 3.81 -1.92 -7.37
N PHE A 129 3.76 -1.91 -6.04
CA PHE A 129 2.50 -1.90 -5.28
C PHE A 129 1.98 -0.47 -5.31
N ALA A 130 0.96 -0.25 -6.13
CA ALA A 130 0.54 1.10 -6.53
C ALA A 130 -0.55 1.69 -5.62
N GLY A 131 -1.09 0.92 -4.66
CA GLY A 131 -2.24 1.37 -3.89
C GLY A 131 -3.33 1.93 -4.79
N ASP A 132 -3.82 3.12 -4.47
CA ASP A 132 -4.84 3.83 -5.24
C ASP A 132 -4.26 4.89 -6.20
N HIS A 133 -2.97 4.79 -6.52
CA HIS A 133 -2.34 5.67 -7.49
C HIS A 133 -2.50 5.18 -8.94
N ILE A 134 -2.46 3.87 -9.16
CA ILE A 134 -2.73 3.23 -10.45
C ILE A 134 -3.66 2.04 -10.20
N MET A 135 -4.83 2.04 -10.86
CA MET A 135 -5.82 0.97 -10.75
C MET A 135 -6.01 0.25 -12.08
N ASN A 136 -6.45 -1.01 -12.02
CA ASN A 136 -6.82 -1.77 -13.21
C ASN A 136 -8.35 -1.86 -13.32
N GLY A 137 -8.89 -1.44 -14.47
CA GLY A 137 -10.33 -1.52 -14.77
C GLY A 137 -11.20 -0.41 -14.18
N SER A 138 -10.60 0.54 -13.45
CA SER A 138 -11.29 1.72 -12.90
C SER A 138 -10.41 2.96 -12.94
N THR A 139 -10.98 4.11 -12.59
CA THR A 139 -10.26 5.38 -12.51
C THR A 139 -9.98 5.73 -11.05
N VAL A 140 -8.83 6.35 -10.82
CA VAL A 140 -8.46 6.88 -9.50
C VAL A 140 -9.40 8.02 -9.10
N VAL A 141 -9.84 8.00 -7.85
CA VAL A 141 -10.66 9.07 -7.25
C VAL A 141 -9.73 10.14 -6.68
N ILE A 142 -9.95 11.40 -7.03
CA ILE A 142 -9.14 12.54 -6.55
C ILE A 142 -10.12 13.62 -6.07
N ILE A 143 -10.31 13.71 -4.76
CA ILE A 143 -11.27 14.62 -4.14
C ILE A 143 -10.54 15.62 -3.22
N PRO A 144 -10.60 16.93 -3.50
CA PRO A 144 -10.08 17.95 -2.59
C PRO A 144 -10.85 17.95 -1.24
N PRO A 145 -10.21 18.33 -0.12
CA PRO A 145 -8.84 18.90 -0.02
C PRO A 145 -7.72 17.85 0.01
N GLY A 146 -7.98 16.58 0.35
CA GLY A 146 -6.95 15.53 0.44
C GLY A 146 -6.35 15.17 -0.92
N GLY A 147 -7.18 15.17 -1.99
CA GLY A 147 -6.75 14.90 -3.36
C GLY A 147 -6.30 16.15 -4.12
N ASP A 148 -5.25 16.00 -4.96
CA ASP A 148 -4.70 17.05 -5.83
C ASP A 148 -4.32 16.48 -7.21
N MET A 149 -5.02 16.92 -8.24
CA MET A 149 -4.81 16.45 -9.62
C MET A 149 -3.42 16.83 -10.15
N LYS A 150 -2.87 17.98 -9.77
CA LYS A 150 -1.53 18.39 -10.20
C LYS A 150 -0.48 17.48 -9.58
N ALA A 151 -0.56 17.27 -8.26
CA ALA A 151 0.33 16.36 -7.55
C ALA A 151 0.23 14.92 -8.11
N TYR A 152 -0.98 14.47 -8.45
CA TYR A 152 -1.23 13.17 -9.08
C TYR A 152 -0.47 13.01 -10.40
N ILE A 153 -0.56 14.00 -11.30
CA ILE A 153 0.14 13.97 -12.59
C ILE A 153 1.67 14.01 -12.39
N GLU A 154 2.16 14.80 -11.44
CA GLU A 154 3.58 14.85 -11.11
C GLU A 154 4.07 13.52 -10.53
N SER A 155 3.26 12.86 -9.72
CA SER A 155 3.54 11.54 -9.15
C SER A 155 3.58 10.43 -10.21
N LEU A 156 2.65 10.45 -11.18
CA LEU A 156 2.71 9.54 -12.34
C LEU A 156 4.02 9.71 -13.13
N ARG A 157 4.46 10.96 -13.34
CA ARG A 157 5.73 11.23 -14.02
C ARG A 157 6.93 10.73 -13.21
N ARG A 158 6.90 10.88 -11.90
CA ARG A 158 7.94 10.38 -11.00
C ARG A 158 8.13 8.87 -11.11
N LEU A 159 7.05 8.10 -11.28
CA LEU A 159 7.16 6.65 -11.48
C LEU A 159 7.90 6.26 -12.76
N LEU A 160 7.97 7.14 -13.78
CA LEU A 160 8.73 6.89 -15.00
C LEU A 160 10.25 6.93 -14.78
N ASP A 161 10.72 7.48 -13.66
CA ASP A 161 12.15 7.51 -13.31
C ASP A 161 12.65 6.16 -12.78
N TYR A 162 11.75 5.20 -12.53
CA TYR A 162 12.05 3.86 -12.01
C TYR A 162 11.86 2.77 -13.08
N ASP A 163 12.60 1.67 -12.94
CA ASP A 163 12.46 0.51 -13.86
C ASP A 163 11.26 -0.37 -13.48
N VAL A 164 10.06 0.17 -13.66
CA VAL A 164 8.81 -0.54 -13.40
C VAL A 164 8.52 -1.51 -14.54
N LYS A 165 8.27 -2.79 -14.19
CA LYS A 165 7.93 -3.88 -15.13
C LYS A 165 6.51 -4.35 -14.95
N ALA A 166 6.03 -4.37 -13.70
CA ALA A 166 4.68 -4.83 -13.34
C ALA A 166 4.05 -3.90 -12.32
N ILE A 167 2.72 -3.86 -12.27
CA ILE A 167 1.96 -3.04 -11.33
C ILE A 167 0.96 -3.92 -10.58
N ALA A 168 1.01 -3.85 -9.26
CA ALA A 168 0.11 -4.49 -8.32
C ALA A 168 -0.77 -3.41 -7.68
N PRO A 169 -2.01 -3.20 -8.18
CA PRO A 169 -2.89 -2.11 -7.73
C PRO A 169 -3.57 -2.42 -6.40
N GLY A 170 -4.05 -1.39 -5.70
CA GLY A 170 -4.93 -1.54 -4.54
C GLY A 170 -6.26 -2.21 -4.91
N HIS A 171 -6.76 -1.96 -6.12
CA HIS A 171 -8.01 -2.53 -6.64
C HIS A 171 -7.83 -3.06 -8.07
N GLY A 172 -8.48 -4.20 -8.36
CA GLY A 172 -8.42 -4.86 -9.66
C GLY A 172 -7.25 -5.85 -9.81
N ASP A 173 -7.06 -6.34 -11.02
CA ASP A 173 -6.06 -7.38 -11.30
C ASP A 173 -4.65 -6.79 -11.42
N VAL A 174 -3.64 -7.60 -11.06
CA VAL A 174 -2.22 -7.28 -11.30
C VAL A 174 -1.98 -7.13 -12.79
N MET A 175 -1.21 -6.12 -13.17
CA MET A 175 -0.74 -5.86 -14.53
C MET A 175 0.70 -6.38 -14.67
N PRO A 176 0.90 -7.58 -15.21
CA PRO A 176 2.20 -8.26 -15.18
C PRO A 176 3.21 -7.67 -16.17
N ASP A 177 2.76 -6.88 -17.13
CA ASP A 177 3.60 -6.15 -18.10
C ASP A 177 3.00 -4.76 -18.33
N CYS A 178 3.63 -3.74 -17.77
CA CYS A 178 3.18 -2.35 -17.91
C CYS A 178 3.81 -1.63 -19.13
N ARG A 179 4.61 -2.35 -19.94
CA ARG A 179 5.26 -1.84 -21.16
C ARG A 179 4.58 -2.30 -22.45
N ALA A 180 3.55 -3.16 -22.34
CA ALA A 180 2.79 -3.71 -23.48
C ALA A 180 1.77 -2.71 -24.08
#